data_d7236a64774fdfc00129845d54e0b6fb
#
_entry.id   d7236a64774fdfc00129845d54e0b6fb
#
_cell.length_a   1.000
_cell.length_b   1.000
_cell.length_c   1.000
_cell.angle_alpha   90.00
_cell.angle_beta   90.00
_cell.angle_gamma   90.00
#
_symmetry.space_group_name_H-M   'P 1'
#
loop_
_entity.id
_entity.type
_entity.pdbx_description
1 polymer ?
#
loop_
_entity_poly.entity_id
_entity_poly.type
_entity_poly.pdbx_seq_one_letter_code
_entity_poly.pdbx_strand_id
1 'polypeptide(L)' 'MNTISSVLDVTNFGVVGDGTTNNTKKIAEVIGELKKLGGGTVYFPPGEYVTGSIILGDNMTLYLEGGATILGSADP' A
#
# COMPACT_ATOMS: atom_id res chain seq x y z
N MET A 1 -2.69 -4.42 27.52
CA MET A 1 -1.76 -5.00 26.56
C MET A 1 -1.76 -4.21 25.27
N ASN A 2 -0.64 -3.74 24.90
CA ASN A 2 -0.54 -2.97 23.68
C ASN A 2 -0.42 -3.86 22.46
N THR A 3 -1.26 -3.62 21.51
CA THR A 3 -1.10 -4.21 20.20
C THR A 3 -0.34 -3.20 19.36
N ILE A 4 0.86 -3.57 18.94
CA ILE A 4 1.62 -2.71 18.07
C ILE A 4 1.21 -3.02 16.65
N SER A 5 0.59 -2.04 16.01
CA SER A 5 0.24 -2.18 14.60
C SER A 5 1.46 -1.87 13.76
N SER A 6 1.78 -2.76 12.85
CA SER A 6 2.86 -2.53 11.91
C SER A 6 2.43 -1.50 10.88
N VAL A 7 3.35 -0.61 10.52
CA VAL A 7 3.13 0.34 9.45
C VAL A 7 4.19 0.08 8.40
N LEU A 8 3.78 -0.26 7.19
CA LEU A 8 4.71 -0.51 6.10
C LEU A 8 4.57 0.60 5.07
N ASP A 9 5.68 1.30 4.85
CA ASP A 9 5.76 2.33 3.82
C ASP A 9 5.95 1.62 2.48
N VAL A 10 4.99 1.82 1.57
CA VAL A 10 5.02 1.11 0.29
C VAL A 10 6.27 1.40 -0.52
N THR A 11 6.86 2.59 -0.36
CA THR A 11 8.06 2.93 -1.13
C THR A 11 9.26 2.09 -0.73
N ASN A 12 9.27 1.53 0.48
CA ASN A 12 10.32 0.61 0.90
C ASN A 12 10.22 -0.74 0.19
N PHE A 13 9.13 -1.00 -0.51
CA PHE A 13 8.91 -2.23 -1.25
C PHE A 13 9.02 -2.01 -2.76
N GLY A 14 9.50 -0.86 -3.18
CA GLY A 14 9.69 -0.56 -4.59
C GLY A 14 8.48 0.06 -5.28
N VAL A 15 7.47 0.45 -4.51
CA VAL A 15 6.32 1.17 -5.07
C VAL A 15 6.78 2.58 -5.47
N VAL A 16 6.40 3.01 -6.66
CA VAL A 16 6.85 4.28 -7.23
C VAL A 16 5.64 5.19 -7.47
N GLY A 17 5.69 6.38 -6.88
CA GLY A 17 4.60 7.36 -7.00
C GLY A 17 4.85 8.36 -8.11
N ASP A 18 5.08 7.88 -9.33
CA ASP A 18 5.43 8.72 -10.48
C ASP A 18 4.27 8.96 -11.45
N GLY A 19 3.09 8.46 -11.13
CA GLY A 19 1.92 8.65 -11.98
C GLY A 19 1.87 7.74 -13.20
N THR A 20 2.85 6.89 -13.42
CA THR A 20 2.92 6.03 -14.61
C THR A 20 3.23 4.58 -14.31
N THR A 21 4.09 4.30 -13.34
CA THR A 21 4.50 2.93 -13.02
C THR A 21 3.33 2.17 -12.38
N ASN A 22 3.01 1.00 -12.93
CA ASN A 22 1.97 0.15 -12.36
C ASN A 22 2.53 -0.57 -11.13
N ASN A 23 1.94 -0.30 -9.99
CA ASN A 23 2.43 -0.80 -8.70
C ASN A 23 1.62 -1.98 -8.16
N THR A 24 0.74 -2.57 -8.97
CA THR A 24 -0.18 -3.59 -8.50
C THR A 24 0.53 -4.73 -7.75
N LYS A 25 1.58 -5.28 -8.37
CA LYS A 25 2.30 -6.40 -7.75
C LYS A 25 3.03 -6.01 -6.49
N LYS A 26 3.66 -4.82 -6.51
CA LYS A 26 4.42 -4.36 -5.34
C LYS A 26 3.51 -4.10 -4.15
N ILE A 27 2.35 -3.50 -4.41
CA ILE A 27 1.38 -3.23 -3.34
C ILE A 27 0.83 -4.55 -2.80
N ALA A 28 0.59 -5.54 -3.67
CA ALA A 28 0.15 -6.87 -3.22
C ALA A 28 1.21 -7.51 -2.31
N GLU A 29 2.49 -7.29 -2.59
CA GLU A 29 3.57 -7.79 -1.74
C GLU A 29 3.55 -7.15 -0.36
N VAL A 30 3.29 -5.84 -0.30
CA VAL A 30 3.17 -5.13 0.98
C VAL A 30 2.04 -5.72 1.80
N ILE A 31 0.89 -5.93 1.16
CA ILE A 31 -0.28 -6.49 1.83
C ILE A 31 0.01 -7.92 2.30
N GLY A 32 0.69 -8.70 1.49
CA GLY A 32 1.09 -10.05 1.88
C GLY A 32 1.99 -10.06 3.11
N GLU A 33 2.88 -9.10 3.20
CA GLU A 33 3.76 -8.95 4.35
C GLU A 33 2.97 -8.61 5.61
N LEU A 34 2.01 -7.70 5.49
CA LEU A 34 1.15 -7.36 6.62
C LEU A 34 0.30 -8.52 7.08
N LYS A 35 -0.14 -9.37 6.15
CA LYS A 35 -0.88 -10.57 6.50
C LYS A 35 -0.06 -11.47 7.42
N LYS A 36 1.22 -11.63 7.12
CA LYS A 36 2.12 -12.44 7.95
C LYS A 36 2.28 -11.84 9.33
N LEU A 37 2.17 -10.52 9.43
CA LEU A 37 2.33 -9.82 10.69
C LEU A 37 1.03 -9.72 11.49
N GLY A 38 -0.07 -10.22 10.95
CA GLY A 38 -1.36 -10.18 11.61
C GLY A 38 -2.17 -8.93 11.34
N GLY A 39 -1.76 -8.11 10.39
CA GLY A 39 -2.44 -6.87 10.04
C GLY A 39 -1.53 -5.67 10.20
N GLY A 40 -2.09 -4.49 10.05
CA GLY A 40 -1.35 -3.25 10.18
C GLY A 40 -1.78 -2.22 9.16
N THR A 41 -0.91 -1.27 8.89
CA THR A 41 -1.23 -0.14 8.02
C THR A 41 -0.35 -0.16 6.77
N VAL A 42 -0.99 0.01 5.62
CA VAL A 42 -0.32 0.24 4.35
C VAL A 42 -0.21 1.75 4.19
N TYR A 43 0.99 2.29 4.27
CA TYR A 43 1.21 3.74 4.26
C TYR A 43 1.74 4.21 2.90
N PHE A 44 1.06 5.22 2.34
CA PHE A 44 1.45 5.84 1.08
C PHE A 44 1.92 7.27 1.34
N PRO A 45 3.23 7.55 1.22
CA PRO A 45 3.70 8.95 1.29
C PRO A 45 3.24 9.73 0.06
N PRO A 46 3.44 11.06 0.04
CA PRO A 46 3.00 11.87 -1.09
C PRO A 46 3.52 11.33 -2.42
N GLY A 47 2.68 11.34 -3.44
CA GLY A 47 3.00 10.85 -4.77
C GLY A 47 1.73 10.44 -5.50
N GLU A 48 1.88 10.05 -6.77
CA GLU A 48 0.77 9.57 -7.58
C GLU A 48 1.01 8.10 -7.91
N TYR A 49 0.20 7.22 -7.34
CA TYR A 49 0.44 5.78 -7.39
C TYR A 49 -0.58 5.11 -8.31
N VAL A 50 -0.09 4.62 -9.46
CA VAL A 50 -0.94 3.86 -10.38
C VAL A 50 -0.98 2.41 -9.90
N THR A 51 -2.17 1.87 -9.72
CA THR A 51 -2.33 0.50 -9.28
C THR A 51 -3.69 -0.03 -9.70
N GLY A 52 -3.77 -1.35 -9.84
CA GLY A 52 -5.05 -2.04 -9.98
C GLY A 52 -5.75 -2.13 -8.63
N SER A 53 -6.59 -3.13 -8.46
CA SER A 53 -7.35 -3.28 -7.23
C SER A 53 -6.44 -3.50 -6.02
N ILE A 54 -6.79 -2.82 -4.93
CA ILE A 54 -6.12 -3.03 -3.64
C ILE A 54 -7.11 -3.79 -2.76
N ILE A 55 -6.74 -5.00 -2.37
CA ILE A 55 -7.61 -5.84 -1.54
C ILE A 55 -6.93 -5.98 -0.18
N LEU A 56 -7.51 -5.34 0.82
CA LEU A 56 -6.99 -5.40 2.18
C LEU A 56 -7.52 -6.64 2.88
N GLY A 57 -6.68 -7.23 3.71
CA GLY A 57 -7.10 -8.32 4.57
C GLY A 57 -7.67 -7.82 5.89
N ASP A 58 -7.85 -8.75 6.82
CA ASP A 58 -8.36 -8.42 8.15
C ASP A 58 -7.34 -7.57 8.91
N ASN A 59 -7.85 -6.64 9.71
CA ASN A 59 -7.03 -5.80 10.58
C ASN A 59 -6.04 -4.91 9.82
N MET A 60 -6.38 -4.56 8.59
CA MET A 60 -5.52 -3.69 7.77
C MET A 60 -6.17 -2.35 7.53
N THR A 61 -5.34 -1.32 7.50
CA THR A 61 -5.76 0.05 7.23
C THR A 61 -4.95 0.59 6.06
N LEU A 62 -5.62 1.30 5.18
CA LEU A 62 -4.96 2.03 4.11
C LEU A 62 -4.84 3.49 4.54
N TYR A 63 -3.61 3.98 4.60
CA TYR A 63 -3.36 5.36 5.00
C TYR A 63 -2.70 6.13 3.86
N LEU A 64 -3.35 7.18 3.41
CA LEU A 64 -2.81 8.06 2.37
C LEU A 64 -2.41 9.37 3.02
N GLU A 65 -1.12 9.68 2.97
CA GLU A 65 -0.62 10.95 3.49
C GLU A 65 -1.13 12.10 2.61
N GLY A 66 -1.17 13.29 3.16
CA GLY A 66 -1.53 14.47 2.36
C GLY A 66 -0.63 14.56 1.15
N GLY A 67 -1.22 14.70 -0.03
CA GLY A 67 -0.47 14.70 -1.28
C GLY A 67 -0.32 13.33 -1.92
N ALA A 68 -0.81 12.27 -1.29
CA ALA A 68 -0.81 10.94 -1.89
C ALA A 68 -2.12 10.73 -2.66
N THR A 69 -2.01 10.24 -3.88
CA THR A 69 -3.15 9.98 -4.75
C THR A 69 -3.04 8.58 -5.32
N ILE A 70 -4.13 7.83 -5.30
CA ILE A 70 -4.20 6.52 -5.93
C ILE A 70 -4.89 6.69 -7.28
N LEU A 71 -4.23 6.24 -8.34
CA LEU A 71 -4.76 6.29 -9.69
C LEU A 71 -5.07 4.86 -10.13
N GLY A 72 -6.29 4.64 -10.59
CA GLY A 72 -6.68 3.33 -11.07
C GLY A 72 -5.98 2.95 -12.36
N SER A 73 -5.53 1.70 -12.44
CA SER A 73 -4.93 1.16 -13.66
C SER A 73 -5.98 0.41 -14.45
N ALA A 74 -5.99 0.60 -15.77
CA ALA A 74 -6.86 -0.17 -16.66
C ALA A 74 -6.39 -1.61 -16.76
N ASP A 75 -5.10 -1.84 -16.53
CA ASP A 75 -4.51 -3.18 -16.51
C ASP A 75 -4.40 -3.66 -15.08
N PRO A 76 -5.07 -4.75 -14.75
CA PRO A 76 -5.00 -5.29 -13.38
C PRO A 76 -3.62 -5.87 -13.06
#